data_49e23b98995b9d5914377f6fc92030aa
#
_entry.id   49e23b98995b9d5914377f6fc92030aa
#
_cell.length_a   1.000
_cell.length_b   1.000
_cell.length_c   1.000
_cell.angle_alpha   90.00
_cell.angle_beta   90.00
_cell.angle_gamma   90.00
#
_symmetry.space_group_name_H-M   'P 1'
#
loop_
_entity.id
_entity.type
_entity.pdbx_description
1 polymer ?
#
loop_
_entity_poly.entity_id
_entity_poly.type
_entity_poly.pdbx_seq_one_letter_code
_entity_poly.pdbx_strand_id
1 'polypeptide(L)'
;MGHHVASHIVTYARNNSLSPANFPYEQVKKIYAEVIKSEYPQGNPVCPMSEEEFRNTLNPTAIVANRKTEGGPQPAELTKALSAADAAIAEQREWTKQNRRHIDQSLAKLDADFQKLLEQK
;
A
#
# COMPACT_ATOMS: atom_id res chain seq x y z
N MET A 1 11.77 20.52 -2.39
CA MET A 1 12.07 21.08 -1.06
C MET A 1 11.93 20.07 0.07
N GLY A 2 10.75 19.60 0.45
CA GLY A 2 10.57 18.69 1.60
C GLY A 2 11.39 17.40 1.56
N HIS A 3 11.53 16.76 0.41
CA HIS A 3 12.33 15.55 0.24
C HIS A 3 13.82 15.79 0.53
N HIS A 4 14.38 16.91 0.10
CA HIS A 4 15.79 17.26 0.36
C HIS A 4 16.06 17.45 1.85
N VAL A 5 15.21 18.21 2.54
CA VAL A 5 15.30 18.38 4.01
C VAL A 5 15.21 17.02 4.71
N ALA A 6 14.25 16.17 4.35
CA ALA A 6 14.12 14.84 4.92
C ALA A 6 15.37 13.97 4.71
N SER A 7 15.98 14.02 3.52
CA SER A 7 17.22 13.30 3.20
C SER A 7 18.37 13.73 4.10
N HIS A 8 18.55 15.04 4.31
CA HIS A 8 19.58 15.57 5.22
C HIS A 8 19.34 15.17 6.68
N ILE A 9 18.08 15.19 7.14
CA ILE A 9 17.70 14.71 8.49
C ILE A 9 18.06 13.23 8.65
N VAL A 10 17.72 12.38 7.68
CA VAL A 10 18.03 10.94 7.73
C VAL A 10 19.55 10.71 7.71
N THR A 11 20.30 11.44 6.88
CA THR A 11 21.76 11.34 6.82
C THR A 11 22.37 11.72 8.17
N TYR A 12 21.94 12.83 8.77
CA TYR A 12 22.39 13.24 10.10
C TYR A 12 22.08 12.19 11.17
N ALA A 13 20.86 11.64 11.16
CA ALA A 13 20.45 10.61 12.10
C ALA A 13 21.34 9.36 12.01
N ARG A 14 21.63 8.89 10.79
CA ARG A 14 22.51 7.74 10.55
C ARG A 14 23.94 7.99 11.03
N ASN A 15 24.52 9.13 10.70
CA ASN A 15 25.88 9.49 11.06
C ASN A 15 26.08 9.64 12.59
N ASN A 16 25.00 9.95 13.31
CA ASN A 16 25.03 10.11 14.77
C ASN A 16 24.35 8.98 15.52
N SER A 17 23.96 7.87 14.84
CA SER A 17 23.27 6.71 15.44
C SER A 17 22.02 7.09 16.22
N LEU A 18 21.27 8.09 15.72
CA LEU A 18 20.03 8.58 16.35
C LEU A 18 18.83 7.79 15.85
N SER A 19 17.97 7.35 16.79
CA SER A 19 16.66 6.82 16.42
C SER A 19 15.65 7.94 16.15
N PRO A 20 14.58 7.68 15.37
CA PRO A 20 13.54 8.68 15.12
C PRO A 20 12.94 9.28 16.40
N ALA A 21 12.75 8.46 17.43
CA ALA A 21 12.20 8.90 18.71
C ALA A 21 13.10 9.91 19.45
N ASN A 22 14.42 9.78 19.28
CA ASN A 22 15.42 10.56 20.01
C ASN A 22 16.04 11.70 19.17
N PHE A 23 15.50 11.97 17.98
CA PHE A 23 16.04 13.02 17.12
C PHE A 23 15.79 14.41 17.72
N PRO A 24 16.84 15.24 17.94
CA PRO A 24 16.68 16.57 18.53
C PRO A 24 15.94 17.53 17.58
N TYR A 25 14.83 18.11 18.02
CA TYR A 25 14.08 19.04 17.16
C TYR A 25 14.87 20.32 16.80
N GLU A 26 15.73 20.79 17.69
CA GLU A 26 16.63 21.91 17.38
C GLU A 26 17.54 21.62 16.18
N GLN A 27 17.96 20.36 16.02
CA GLN A 27 18.74 19.96 14.85
C GLN A 27 17.91 19.94 13.56
N VAL A 28 16.61 19.62 13.65
CA VAL A 28 15.69 19.74 12.50
C VAL A 28 15.66 21.18 11.99
N LYS A 29 15.50 22.15 12.90
CA LYS A 29 15.47 23.58 12.54
C LYS A 29 16.78 24.03 11.87
N LYS A 30 17.93 23.58 12.37
CA LYS A 30 19.24 23.90 11.78
C LYS A 30 19.38 23.32 10.39
N ILE A 31 19.13 22.02 10.22
CA ILE A 31 19.19 21.34 8.91
C ILE A 31 18.24 22.01 7.92
N TYR A 32 17.00 22.30 8.35
CA TYR A 32 16.04 23.00 7.51
C TYR A 32 16.59 24.35 7.02
N ALA A 33 17.08 25.17 7.95
CA ALA A 33 17.61 26.49 7.62
C ALA A 33 18.83 26.41 6.67
N GLU A 34 19.72 25.45 6.87
CA GLU A 34 20.91 25.22 6.03
C GLU A 34 20.49 24.81 4.60
N VAL A 35 19.59 23.85 4.47
CA VAL A 35 19.08 23.39 3.15
C VAL A 35 18.37 24.52 2.42
N ILE A 36 17.52 25.28 3.12
CA ILE A 36 16.82 26.40 2.49
C ILE A 36 17.81 27.48 2.02
N LYS A 37 18.79 27.85 2.82
CA LYS A 37 19.78 28.86 2.43
C LYS A 37 20.66 28.41 1.26
N SER A 38 21.03 27.13 1.20
CA SER A 38 21.91 26.59 0.16
C SER A 38 21.22 26.30 -1.16
N GLU A 39 20.03 25.65 -1.09
CA GLU A 39 19.36 25.13 -2.27
C GLU A 39 18.15 25.96 -2.73
N TYR A 40 17.59 26.78 -1.82
CA TYR A 40 16.38 27.57 -2.06
C TYR A 40 16.53 29.01 -1.52
N PRO A 41 17.46 29.83 -2.05
CA PRO A 41 17.83 31.11 -1.45
C PRO A 41 16.69 32.13 -1.34
N GLN A 42 15.58 31.92 -2.07
CA GLN A 42 14.37 32.75 -1.95
C GLN A 42 13.37 32.18 -0.91
N GLY A 43 13.67 31.02 -0.30
CA GLY A 43 12.82 30.36 0.68
C GLY A 43 12.94 30.95 2.08
N ASN A 44 11.90 30.76 2.89
CA ASN A 44 11.96 31.13 4.30
C ASN A 44 12.77 30.09 5.09
N PRO A 45 13.90 30.44 5.72
CA PRO A 45 14.74 29.51 6.47
C PRO A 45 14.16 29.10 7.84
N VAL A 46 13.02 29.67 8.23
CA VAL A 46 12.32 29.26 9.46
C VAL A 46 11.56 27.98 9.22
N CYS A 47 11.84 26.94 10.01
CA CYS A 47 11.12 25.67 9.91
C CYS A 47 9.61 25.88 10.18
N PRO A 48 8.72 25.54 9.23
CA PRO A 48 7.29 25.81 9.37
C PRO A 48 6.57 24.80 10.29
N MET A 49 7.26 23.73 10.67
CA MET A 49 6.72 22.61 11.45
C MET A 49 7.06 22.81 12.93
N SER A 50 6.09 22.63 13.81
CA SER A 50 6.31 22.55 15.26
C SER A 50 6.98 21.24 15.67
N GLU A 51 7.50 21.17 16.90
CA GLU A 51 8.07 19.93 17.43
C GLU A 51 7.04 18.82 17.52
N GLU A 52 5.81 19.13 17.92
CA GLU A 52 4.72 18.18 18.01
C GLU A 52 4.37 17.60 16.64
N GLU A 53 4.25 18.43 15.61
CA GLU A 53 4.02 17.99 14.24
C GLU A 53 5.17 17.11 13.74
N PHE A 54 6.42 17.50 14.01
CA PHE A 54 7.58 16.69 13.66
C PHE A 54 7.54 15.32 14.34
N ARG A 55 7.26 15.25 15.65
CA ARG A 55 7.12 13.98 16.39
C ARG A 55 6.03 13.10 15.80
N ASN A 56 4.89 13.70 15.42
CA ASN A 56 3.79 12.98 14.78
C ASN A 56 4.18 12.40 13.41
N THR A 57 5.01 13.09 12.61
CA THR A 57 5.48 12.55 11.33
C THR A 57 6.38 11.32 11.49
N LEU A 58 6.99 11.12 12.65
CA LEU A 58 7.85 9.99 12.97
C LEU A 58 7.10 8.85 13.68
N ASN A 59 5.83 9.06 14.04
CA ASN A 59 5.01 8.04 14.70
C ASN A 59 4.44 7.07 13.67
N PRO A 60 4.74 5.76 13.73
CA PRO A 60 4.25 4.77 12.76
C PRO A 60 2.73 4.73 12.67
N THR A 61 2.02 4.84 13.80
CA THR A 61 0.55 4.87 13.83
C THR A 61 0.00 6.11 13.12
N ALA A 62 0.59 7.28 13.37
CA ALA A 62 0.21 8.52 12.69
C ALA A 62 0.51 8.47 11.19
N ILE A 63 1.63 7.85 10.78
CA ILE A 63 1.97 7.64 9.36
C ILE A 63 0.88 6.82 8.67
N VAL A 64 0.45 5.72 9.29
CA VAL A 64 -0.65 4.89 8.76
C VAL A 64 -1.95 5.68 8.73
N ALA A 65 -2.32 6.35 9.84
CA ALA A 65 -3.54 7.11 9.96
C ALA A 65 -3.66 8.29 8.95
N ASN A 66 -2.54 8.87 8.56
CA ASN A 66 -2.50 10.00 7.62
C ASN A 66 -2.48 9.61 6.14
N ARG A 67 -2.25 8.34 5.81
CA ARG A 67 -2.28 7.85 4.42
C ARG A 67 -3.72 7.57 3.98
N LYS A 68 -4.46 8.61 3.64
CA LYS A 68 -5.89 8.55 3.25
C LYS A 68 -6.11 8.38 1.74
N THR A 69 -5.16 7.79 1.04
CA THR A 69 -5.27 7.51 -0.39
C THR A 69 -6.03 6.21 -0.63
N GLU A 70 -6.73 6.11 -1.76
CA GLU A 70 -7.33 4.86 -2.23
C GLU A 70 -6.28 3.74 -2.30
N GLY A 71 -6.62 2.55 -1.79
CA GLY A 71 -5.67 1.45 -1.66
C GLY A 71 -4.61 1.63 -0.57
N GLY A 72 -4.72 2.66 0.26
CA GLY A 72 -3.84 2.92 1.39
C GLY A 72 -4.04 1.94 2.55
N PRO A 73 -3.18 2.02 3.60
CA PRO A 73 -3.19 1.08 4.72
C PRO A 73 -4.28 1.35 5.76
N GLN A 74 -5.27 2.19 5.43
CA GLN A 74 -6.39 2.49 6.31
C GLN A 74 -7.30 1.28 6.51
N PRO A 75 -7.82 1.02 7.72
CA PRO A 75 -8.72 -0.10 7.96
C PRO A 75 -9.93 -0.13 7.02
N ALA A 76 -10.51 1.02 6.70
CA ALA A 76 -11.63 1.13 5.77
C ALA A 76 -11.25 0.72 4.34
N GLU A 77 -10.10 1.15 3.84
CA GLU A 77 -9.61 0.78 2.51
C GLU A 77 -9.23 -0.71 2.45
N LEU A 78 -8.62 -1.23 3.51
CA LEU A 78 -8.30 -2.66 3.61
C LEU A 78 -9.59 -3.50 3.61
N THR A 79 -10.60 -3.12 4.38
CA THR A 79 -11.90 -3.82 4.40
C THR A 79 -12.56 -3.80 3.02
N LYS A 80 -12.55 -2.67 2.33
CA LYS A 80 -13.06 -2.53 0.96
C LYS A 80 -12.32 -3.44 -0.02
N ALA A 81 -10.99 -3.47 0.04
CA ALA A 81 -10.17 -4.31 -0.82
C ALA A 81 -10.40 -5.81 -0.56
N LEU A 82 -10.49 -6.23 0.71
CA LEU A 82 -10.77 -7.60 1.09
C LEU A 82 -12.18 -8.04 0.62
N SER A 83 -13.20 -7.20 0.84
CA SER A 83 -14.56 -7.50 0.38
C SER A 83 -14.65 -7.64 -1.14
N ALA A 84 -13.93 -6.80 -1.89
CA ALA A 84 -13.87 -6.90 -3.35
C ALA A 84 -13.13 -8.19 -3.80
N ALA A 85 -12.06 -8.57 -3.11
CA ALA A 85 -11.34 -9.81 -3.39
C ALA A 85 -12.20 -11.04 -3.09
N ASP A 86 -12.93 -11.07 -1.98
CA ASP A 86 -13.83 -12.16 -1.61
C ASP A 86 -14.94 -12.32 -2.64
N ALA A 87 -15.55 -11.22 -3.10
CA ALA A 87 -16.57 -11.26 -4.15
C ALA A 87 -16.00 -11.82 -5.47
N ALA A 88 -14.84 -11.38 -5.90
CA ALA A 88 -14.19 -11.87 -7.10
C ALA A 88 -13.83 -13.37 -7.01
N ILE A 89 -13.36 -13.83 -5.85
CA ILE A 89 -13.07 -15.25 -5.61
C ILE A 89 -14.37 -16.08 -5.66
N ALA A 90 -15.46 -15.59 -5.08
CA ALA A 90 -16.74 -16.27 -5.12
C ALA A 90 -17.27 -16.44 -6.55
N GLU A 91 -17.18 -15.38 -7.37
CA GLU A 91 -17.56 -15.42 -8.78
C GLU A 91 -16.70 -16.42 -9.57
N GLN A 92 -15.39 -16.40 -9.39
CA GLN A 92 -14.46 -17.33 -10.06
C GLN A 92 -14.72 -18.79 -9.67
N ARG A 93 -15.05 -19.05 -8.40
CA ARG A 93 -15.41 -20.40 -7.94
C ARG A 93 -16.69 -20.89 -8.59
N GLU A 94 -17.72 -20.05 -8.69
CA GLU A 94 -18.97 -20.43 -9.34
C GLU A 94 -18.78 -20.63 -10.85
N TRP A 95 -18.02 -19.77 -11.52
CA TRP A 95 -17.64 -19.96 -12.92
C TRP A 95 -16.92 -21.30 -13.15
N THR A 96 -15.94 -21.64 -12.32
CA THR A 96 -15.21 -22.90 -12.41
C THR A 96 -16.13 -24.10 -12.23
N LYS A 97 -17.04 -24.03 -11.25
CA LYS A 97 -18.02 -25.08 -10.96
C LYS A 97 -19.01 -25.30 -12.13
N GLN A 98 -19.49 -24.21 -12.73
CA GLN A 98 -20.40 -24.27 -13.89
C GLN A 98 -19.69 -24.87 -15.11
N ASN A 99 -18.47 -24.44 -15.41
CA ASN A 99 -17.70 -25.00 -16.52
C ASN A 99 -17.36 -26.47 -16.31
N ARG A 100 -17.01 -26.87 -15.08
CA ARG A 100 -16.78 -28.30 -14.77
C ARG A 100 -18.02 -29.13 -15.01
N ARG A 101 -19.20 -28.69 -14.53
CA ARG A 101 -20.47 -29.36 -14.79
C ARG A 101 -20.76 -29.47 -16.29
N HIS A 102 -20.53 -28.42 -17.06
CA HIS A 102 -20.73 -28.43 -18.50
C HIS A 102 -19.83 -29.46 -19.20
N ILE A 103 -18.58 -29.57 -18.82
CA ILE A 103 -17.64 -30.55 -19.34
C ILE A 103 -18.14 -31.97 -18.98
N ASP A 104 -18.47 -32.21 -17.71
CA ASP A 104 -18.91 -33.54 -17.25
C ASP A 104 -20.21 -33.98 -17.96
N GLN A 105 -21.17 -33.05 -18.17
CA GLN A 105 -22.40 -33.32 -18.93
C GLN A 105 -22.10 -33.62 -20.42
N SER A 106 -21.17 -32.90 -21.02
CA SER A 106 -20.79 -33.10 -22.41
C SER A 106 -20.10 -34.45 -22.62
N LEU A 107 -19.24 -34.87 -21.69
CA LEU A 107 -18.62 -36.19 -21.69
C LEU A 107 -19.64 -37.29 -21.51
N ALA A 108 -20.55 -37.16 -20.54
CA ALA A 108 -21.62 -38.13 -20.32
C ALA A 108 -22.55 -38.30 -21.54
N LYS A 109 -22.86 -37.19 -22.23
CA LYS A 109 -23.63 -37.22 -23.47
C LYS A 109 -22.85 -37.94 -24.58
N LEU A 110 -21.56 -37.65 -24.74
CA LEU A 110 -20.72 -38.33 -25.72
C LEU A 110 -20.68 -39.84 -25.49
N ASP A 111 -20.51 -40.28 -24.24
CA ASP A 111 -20.51 -41.70 -23.87
C ASP A 111 -21.85 -42.34 -24.19
N ALA A 112 -22.97 -41.68 -23.85
CA ALA A 112 -24.30 -42.20 -24.14
C ALA A 112 -24.58 -42.32 -25.65
N ASP A 113 -24.16 -41.34 -26.44
CA ASP A 113 -24.33 -41.38 -27.90
C ASP A 113 -23.44 -42.45 -28.54
N PHE A 114 -22.24 -42.69 -28.01
CA PHE A 114 -21.35 -43.75 -28.45
C PHE A 114 -21.96 -45.15 -28.15
N GLN A 115 -22.52 -45.35 -26.96
CA GLN A 115 -23.20 -46.62 -26.62
C GLN A 115 -24.37 -46.95 -27.55
N LYS A 116 -25.21 -45.95 -27.91
CA LYS A 116 -26.30 -46.14 -28.88
C LYS A 116 -25.79 -46.57 -30.26
N LEU A 117 -24.62 -46.06 -30.71
CA LEU A 117 -24.03 -46.47 -31.98
C LEU A 117 -23.54 -47.93 -31.95
N LEU A 118 -23.06 -48.42 -30.79
CA LEU A 118 -22.65 -49.79 -30.62
C LEU A 118 -23.83 -50.77 -30.63
N GLU A 119 -25.01 -50.37 -30.13
CA GLU A 119 -26.23 -51.17 -30.08
C GLU A 119 -26.94 -51.30 -31.44
N GLN A 120 -26.62 -50.45 -32.42
CA GLN A 120 -27.21 -50.45 -33.76
C GLN A 120 -26.52 -51.43 -34.74
N LYS A 121 -25.57 -52.23 -34.26
CA LYS A 121 -24.92 -53.31 -35.03
C LYS A 121 -25.54 -54.65 -34.70
#